data_cb174472fc03568a9336e5238da13cda
#
_entry.id   cb174472fc03568a9336e5238da13cda
#
_cell.length_a   1.000
_cell.length_b   1.000
_cell.length_c   1.000
_cell.angle_alpha   90.00
_cell.angle_beta   90.00
_cell.angle_gamma   90.00
#
_symmetry.space_group_name_H-M   'P 1'
#
loop_
_entity.id
_entity.type
_entity.pdbx_description
1 polymer ?
#
loop_
_entity_poly.entity_id
_entity_poly.type
_entity_poly.pdbx_seq_one_letter_code
_entity_poly.pdbx_strand_id
1 'polypeptide(L)'
;MQTRRPWLRRTSVTAVSAAALVAMAAPADAATTSRASTTATTSAAADVDYGTWQKDCQAVMDQALPYLKQRIAATKPGEKQAIVFDIDNTTLETDFGFSYPQPANKPVLEAARYAQERGVALFFVTARPDIIASFTQYNLKQAGYQVSGLYVRNFIDLFKNVADYKTAQRVDVERKGYTIIANIGNSGTDLSGGHAERTFKLPDYDGQLS
;
A
#
# COMPACT_ATOMS: atom_id res chain seq x y z
N MET A 1 -28.02 -48.36 34.18
CA MET A 1 -29.39 -47.83 34.23
C MET A 1 -29.40 -46.59 33.36
N GLN A 2 -29.86 -46.76 32.16
CA GLN A 2 -31.08 -46.28 31.54
C GLN A 2 -31.14 -44.74 31.57
N THR A 3 -31.39 -44.04 30.46
CA THR A 3 -32.18 -44.29 29.27
C THR A 3 -31.86 -43.29 28.16
N ARG A 4 -31.80 -43.79 26.93
CA ARG A 4 -31.82 -43.03 25.68
C ARG A 4 -33.23 -42.49 25.46
N ARG A 5 -33.40 -41.31 24.86
CA ARG A 5 -34.54 -41.01 23.97
C ARG A 5 -34.14 -40.15 22.79
N PRO A 6 -34.57 -40.49 21.60
CA PRO A 6 -34.35 -39.75 20.39
C PRO A 6 -35.57 -38.85 20.07
N TRP A 7 -35.38 -37.74 19.34
CA TRP A 7 -36.52 -37.01 18.73
C TRP A 7 -36.21 -36.56 17.31
N LEU A 8 -36.85 -37.26 16.47
CA LEU A 8 -37.69 -37.10 15.30
C LEU A 8 -37.51 -35.84 14.44
N ARG A 9 -37.22 -36.18 13.18
CA ARG A 9 -37.31 -35.37 11.97
C ARG A 9 -38.72 -34.82 11.76
N ARG A 10 -38.85 -33.59 11.28
CA ARG A 10 -40.03 -33.14 10.54
C ARG A 10 -39.56 -32.56 9.20
N THR A 11 -39.89 -33.32 8.18
CA THR A 11 -40.00 -32.91 6.77
C THR A 11 -41.29 -32.12 6.60
N SER A 12 -41.24 -30.99 5.91
CA SER A 12 -42.42 -30.34 5.36
C SER A 12 -42.16 -30.00 3.91
N VAL A 13 -42.88 -30.72 3.08
CA VAL A 13 -43.11 -30.51 1.64
C VAL A 13 -44.35 -29.62 1.52
N THR A 14 -44.31 -28.59 0.69
CA THR A 14 -45.49 -27.95 0.06
C THR A 14 -44.96 -27.10 -1.09
N ALA A 15 -45.26 -27.41 -2.23
CA ALA A 15 -46.40 -27.40 -3.13
C ALA A 15 -46.30 -26.23 -4.11
N VAL A 16 -46.11 -26.62 -5.36
CA VAL A 16 -46.14 -25.81 -6.57
C VAL A 16 -47.57 -25.37 -6.82
N SER A 17 -47.79 -24.12 -7.14
CA SER A 17 -49.02 -23.63 -7.75
C SER A 17 -48.70 -22.84 -9.02
N ALA A 18 -49.06 -23.47 -10.14
CA ALA A 18 -49.15 -22.84 -11.45
C ALA A 18 -50.46 -22.04 -11.53
N ALA A 19 -50.43 -20.83 -12.02
CA ALA A 19 -51.63 -20.11 -12.47
C ALA A 19 -51.38 -19.48 -13.83
N ALA A 20 -52.34 -19.71 -14.69
CA ALA A 20 -52.33 -19.55 -16.13
C ALA A 20 -52.47 -18.10 -16.60
N LEU A 21 -51.94 -17.85 -17.82
CA LEU A 21 -52.09 -16.67 -18.65
C LEU A 21 -53.57 -16.38 -18.99
N VAL A 22 -53.93 -15.09 -18.97
CA VAL A 22 -54.98 -14.53 -19.84
C VAL A 22 -54.38 -13.33 -20.55
N ALA A 23 -54.26 -13.43 -21.86
CA ALA A 23 -53.90 -12.33 -22.74
C ALA A 23 -55.16 -11.49 -23.03
N MET A 24 -55.09 -10.17 -22.81
CA MET A 24 -55.97 -9.23 -23.42
C MET A 24 -55.17 -8.14 -24.14
N ALA A 25 -55.38 -8.10 -25.45
CA ALA A 25 -54.85 -7.08 -26.33
C ALA A 25 -55.69 -5.81 -26.22
N ALA A 26 -55.08 -4.65 -26.13
CA ALA A 26 -55.68 -3.32 -26.39
C ALA A 26 -54.59 -2.37 -26.91
N PRO A 27 -54.95 -1.32 -27.65
CA PRO A 27 -54.19 -0.83 -28.79
C PRO A 27 -53.08 0.16 -28.43
N ALA A 28 -52.15 0.30 -29.39
CA ALA A 28 -50.97 1.14 -29.37
C ALA A 28 -51.33 2.62 -29.27
N ASP A 29 -50.84 3.27 -28.20
CA ASP A 29 -50.56 4.68 -28.19
C ASP A 29 -49.05 4.88 -28.21
N ALA A 30 -48.58 5.56 -29.24
CA ALA A 30 -47.17 5.89 -29.43
C ALA A 30 -46.76 6.98 -28.43
N ALA A 31 -46.33 6.54 -27.25
CA ALA A 31 -45.59 7.38 -26.33
C ALA A 31 -44.09 7.24 -26.61
N THR A 32 -43.50 8.29 -27.16
CA THR A 32 -42.06 8.44 -27.36
C THR A 32 -41.36 8.37 -25.99
N THR A 33 -41.03 7.18 -25.54
CA THR A 33 -40.15 7.02 -24.39
C THR A 33 -38.71 7.36 -24.82
N SER A 34 -38.34 8.58 -24.50
CA SER A 34 -36.93 8.99 -24.47
C SER A 34 -36.16 8.04 -23.60
N ARG A 35 -35.47 7.09 -24.25
CA ARG A 35 -34.57 6.15 -23.61
C ARG A 35 -33.37 6.98 -23.15
N ALA A 36 -33.41 7.42 -21.90
CA ALA A 36 -32.21 7.94 -21.26
C ALA A 36 -31.14 6.85 -21.34
N SER A 37 -30.24 7.01 -22.32
CA SER A 37 -28.99 6.25 -22.34
C SER A 37 -28.23 6.68 -21.11
N THR A 38 -28.29 5.86 -20.05
CA THR A 38 -27.33 5.92 -18.97
C THR A 38 -26.01 5.47 -19.59
N THR A 39 -25.29 6.41 -20.19
CA THR A 39 -23.86 6.25 -20.43
C THR A 39 -23.24 6.03 -19.06
N ALA A 40 -22.98 4.78 -18.71
CA ALA A 40 -22.01 4.48 -17.67
C ALA A 40 -20.71 5.13 -18.14
N THR A 41 -20.43 6.32 -17.62
CA THR A 41 -19.11 6.92 -17.72
C THR A 41 -18.20 5.99 -16.95
N THR A 42 -17.59 5.04 -17.64
CA THR A 42 -16.37 4.40 -17.17
C THR A 42 -15.39 5.55 -17.08
N SER A 43 -15.21 6.10 -15.89
CA SER A 43 -14.09 6.97 -15.57
C SER A 43 -12.87 6.08 -15.81
N ALA A 44 -12.28 6.18 -16.99
CA ALA A 44 -10.90 5.77 -17.16
C ALA A 44 -10.15 6.60 -16.11
N ALA A 45 -9.54 5.95 -15.12
CA ALA A 45 -8.65 6.62 -14.20
C ALA A 45 -7.66 7.40 -15.10
N ALA A 46 -7.65 8.72 -14.97
CA ALA A 46 -6.70 9.52 -15.71
C ALA A 46 -5.32 9.04 -15.25
N ASP A 47 -4.47 8.64 -16.20
CA ASP A 47 -3.09 8.27 -15.89
C ASP A 47 -2.47 9.39 -15.06
N VAL A 48 -1.87 9.04 -13.94
CA VAL A 48 -1.22 10.00 -13.05
C VAL A 48 -0.07 10.66 -13.81
N ASP A 49 -0.13 11.98 -13.96
CA ASP A 49 0.94 12.73 -14.61
C ASP A 49 2.23 12.69 -13.78
N TYR A 50 3.32 12.25 -14.40
CA TYR A 50 4.62 12.13 -13.73
C TYR A 50 5.11 13.44 -13.11
N GLY A 51 4.96 14.57 -13.82
CA GLY A 51 5.40 15.87 -13.33
C GLY A 51 4.58 16.33 -12.11
N THR A 52 3.29 16.05 -12.11
CA THR A 52 2.40 16.30 -10.98
C THR A 52 2.79 15.42 -9.80
N TRP A 53 2.97 14.12 -10.00
CA TRP A 53 3.40 13.20 -8.94
C TRP A 53 4.74 13.62 -8.30
N GLN A 54 5.73 14.01 -9.11
CA GLN A 54 7.03 14.48 -8.58
C GLN A 54 6.89 15.75 -7.74
N LYS A 55 6.03 16.72 -8.13
CA LYS A 55 5.73 17.92 -7.35
C LYS A 55 5.05 17.58 -6.02
N ASP A 56 4.11 16.67 -6.05
CA ASP A 56 3.37 16.25 -4.84
C ASP A 56 4.29 15.47 -3.89
N CYS A 57 5.16 14.61 -4.42
CA CYS A 57 6.22 13.98 -3.62
C CYS A 57 7.16 15.03 -3.01
N GLN A 58 7.58 16.03 -3.79
CA GLN A 58 8.41 17.12 -3.29
C GLN A 58 7.73 17.87 -2.15
N ALA A 59 6.45 18.20 -2.27
CA ALA A 59 5.69 18.92 -1.22
C ALA A 59 5.65 18.13 0.11
N VAL A 60 5.59 16.80 0.07
CA VAL A 60 5.71 15.97 1.27
C VAL A 60 7.13 16.00 1.81
N MET A 61 8.13 15.90 0.93
CA MET A 61 9.53 15.88 1.36
C MET A 61 10.04 17.24 1.85
N ASP A 62 9.42 18.33 1.41
CA ASP A 62 9.67 19.69 1.96
C ASP A 62 9.28 19.81 3.44
N GLN A 63 8.38 18.95 3.91
CA GLN A 63 8.03 18.83 5.33
C GLN A 63 8.91 17.79 6.05
N ALA A 64 9.26 16.71 5.36
CA ALA A 64 10.05 15.61 5.93
C ALA A 64 11.51 16.01 6.17
N LEU A 65 12.15 16.65 5.19
CA LEU A 65 13.58 16.96 5.26
C LEU A 65 13.95 17.92 6.42
N PRO A 66 13.22 19.02 6.68
CA PRO A 66 13.48 19.86 7.86
C PRO A 66 13.32 19.09 9.18
N TYR A 67 12.28 18.25 9.29
CA TYR A 67 12.09 17.39 10.46
C TYR A 67 13.27 16.43 10.64
N LEU A 68 13.70 15.76 9.57
CA LEU A 68 14.84 14.83 9.62
C LEU A 68 16.12 15.57 10.01
N LYS A 69 16.36 16.76 9.46
CA LYS A 69 17.52 17.59 9.82
C LYS A 69 17.55 17.91 11.32
N GLN A 70 16.44 18.35 11.86
CA GLN A 70 16.30 18.65 13.29
C GLN A 70 16.46 17.39 14.15
N ARG A 71 15.76 16.29 13.80
CA ARG A 71 15.76 15.08 14.61
C ARG A 71 17.11 14.36 14.59
N ILE A 72 17.80 14.35 13.45
CA ILE A 72 19.16 13.78 13.33
C ILE A 72 20.16 14.59 14.16
N ALA A 73 20.08 15.92 14.11
CA ALA A 73 20.93 16.77 14.93
C ALA A 73 20.70 16.60 16.45
N ALA A 74 19.49 16.17 16.84
CA ALA A 74 19.11 15.89 18.24
C ALA A 74 19.33 14.42 18.64
N THR A 75 20.22 13.69 17.97
CA THR A 75 20.60 12.31 18.32
C THR A 75 21.12 12.22 19.75
N LYS A 76 20.60 11.29 20.53
CA LYS A 76 21.05 11.02 21.89
C LYS A 76 22.31 10.15 21.90
N PRO A 77 23.18 10.26 22.92
CA PRO A 77 24.32 9.37 23.06
C PRO A 77 23.91 7.89 23.01
N GLY A 78 24.52 7.10 22.12
CA GLY A 78 24.24 5.68 21.95
C GLY A 78 22.96 5.36 21.15
N GLU A 79 22.18 6.35 20.72
CA GLU A 79 21.01 6.15 19.88
C GLU A 79 21.40 5.73 18.46
N LYS A 80 20.78 4.66 17.98
CA LYS A 80 20.89 4.21 16.58
C LYS A 80 19.61 4.63 15.85
N GLN A 81 19.69 5.69 15.05
CA GLN A 81 18.56 6.17 14.30
C GLN A 81 18.36 5.38 13.00
N ALA A 82 17.10 5.20 12.63
CA ALA A 82 16.70 4.57 11.39
C ALA A 82 15.55 5.34 10.72
N ILE A 83 15.49 5.25 9.39
CA ILE A 83 14.31 5.59 8.61
C ILE A 83 13.82 4.31 7.94
N VAL A 84 12.51 4.09 7.98
CA VAL A 84 11.85 3.02 7.23
C VAL A 84 11.19 3.59 5.99
N PHE A 85 11.38 2.92 4.86
CA PHE A 85 10.81 3.28 3.57
C PHE A 85 10.02 2.11 2.99
N ASP A 86 8.93 2.39 2.33
CA ASP A 86 8.38 1.54 1.30
C ASP A 86 9.19 1.68 -0.01
N ILE A 87 8.94 0.81 -0.99
CA ILE A 87 9.70 0.79 -2.24
C ILE A 87 8.90 1.33 -3.41
N ASP A 88 7.78 0.69 -3.76
CA ASP A 88 7.03 0.97 -4.98
C ASP A 88 6.37 2.34 -4.92
N ASN A 89 6.68 3.20 -5.91
CA ASN A 89 6.23 4.60 -5.95
C ASN A 89 6.54 5.41 -4.69
N THR A 90 7.45 4.89 -3.87
CA THR A 90 8.02 5.57 -2.70
C THR A 90 9.49 5.89 -2.94
N THR A 91 10.37 4.90 -2.90
CA THR A 91 11.82 5.08 -3.16
C THR A 91 12.18 4.88 -4.62
N LEU A 92 11.43 4.05 -5.34
CA LEU A 92 11.60 3.76 -6.78
C LEU A 92 10.34 4.17 -7.55
N GLU A 93 10.55 4.64 -8.78
CA GLU A 93 9.49 5.09 -9.71
C GLU A 93 8.91 3.89 -10.47
N THR A 94 8.16 3.02 -9.76
CA THR A 94 7.77 1.71 -10.28
C THR A 94 6.76 1.81 -11.43
N ASP A 95 5.79 2.73 -11.34
CA ASP A 95 4.71 2.86 -12.33
C ASP A 95 5.01 3.87 -13.45
N PHE A 96 6.19 4.51 -13.42
CA PHE A 96 6.58 5.54 -14.38
C PHE A 96 7.62 5.04 -15.40
N GLY A 97 7.30 3.94 -16.07
CA GLY A 97 8.10 3.38 -17.15
C GLY A 97 8.64 1.97 -16.89
N PHE A 98 9.23 1.37 -17.94
CA PHE A 98 9.70 -0.03 -17.90
C PHE A 98 11.23 -0.14 -17.78
N SER A 99 11.89 0.87 -17.24
CA SER A 99 13.35 0.82 -17.07
C SER A 99 13.75 -0.11 -15.94
N TYR A 100 14.87 -0.82 -16.11
CA TYR A 100 15.54 -1.53 -15.04
C TYR A 100 17.06 -1.30 -15.13
N PRO A 101 17.73 -0.88 -14.07
CA PRO A 101 17.18 -0.52 -12.74
C PRO A 101 16.14 0.61 -12.82
N GLN A 102 15.11 0.52 -11.98
CA GLN A 102 14.11 1.59 -11.87
C GLN A 102 14.76 2.85 -11.26
N PRO A 103 14.44 4.05 -11.74
CA PRO A 103 14.98 5.27 -11.19
C PRO A 103 14.49 5.52 -9.75
N ALA A 104 15.26 6.30 -9.01
CA ALA A 104 14.86 6.76 -7.69
C ALA A 104 13.82 7.87 -7.78
N ASN A 105 12.84 7.88 -6.89
CA ASN A 105 12.03 9.05 -6.59
C ASN A 105 12.95 10.14 -6.00
N LYS A 106 13.23 11.17 -6.80
CA LYS A 106 14.28 12.15 -6.49
C LYS A 106 14.11 12.87 -5.16
N PRO A 107 12.93 13.41 -4.80
CA PRO A 107 12.72 14.07 -3.51
C PRO A 107 13.01 13.13 -2.32
N VAL A 108 12.63 11.86 -2.42
CA VAL A 108 12.86 10.86 -1.37
C VAL A 108 14.34 10.50 -1.26
N LEU A 109 15.02 10.35 -2.42
CA LEU A 109 16.44 10.05 -2.44
C LEU A 109 17.27 11.17 -1.82
N GLU A 110 16.90 12.45 -2.01
CA GLU A 110 17.58 13.59 -1.40
C GLU A 110 17.55 13.48 0.14
N ALA A 111 16.38 13.24 0.71
CA ALA A 111 16.24 13.07 2.16
C ALA A 111 16.96 11.81 2.68
N ALA A 112 16.91 10.71 1.93
CA ALA A 112 17.63 9.49 2.27
C ALA A 112 19.15 9.69 2.26
N ARG A 113 19.69 10.41 1.27
CA ARG A 113 21.11 10.74 1.18
C ARG A 113 21.56 11.62 2.36
N TYR A 114 20.78 12.66 2.68
CA TYR A 114 21.06 13.50 3.85
C TYR A 114 21.18 12.66 5.13
N ALA A 115 20.26 11.69 5.32
CA ALA A 115 20.22 10.84 6.50
C ALA A 115 21.40 9.84 6.53
N GLN A 116 21.63 9.11 5.44
CA GLN A 116 22.69 8.09 5.37
C GLN A 116 24.09 8.67 5.51
N GLU A 117 24.38 9.88 5.00
CA GLU A 117 25.63 10.60 5.18
C GLU A 117 25.90 10.97 6.65
N ARG A 118 24.86 10.91 7.50
CA ARG A 118 24.93 11.19 8.94
C ARG A 118 24.79 9.95 9.81
N GLY A 119 24.95 8.77 9.18
CA GLY A 119 24.95 7.49 9.88
C GLY A 119 23.57 6.95 10.25
N VAL A 120 22.48 7.54 9.74
CA VAL A 120 21.14 7.01 9.93
C VAL A 120 20.95 5.76 9.05
N ALA A 121 20.49 4.66 9.64
CA ALA A 121 20.23 3.41 8.95
C ALA A 121 18.97 3.52 8.07
N LEU A 122 19.04 2.98 6.85
CA LEU A 122 17.90 2.94 5.94
C LEU A 122 17.37 1.50 5.83
N PHE A 123 16.15 1.29 6.28
CA PHE A 123 15.44 0.02 6.16
C PHE A 123 14.32 0.13 5.14
N PHE A 124 14.18 -0.89 4.32
CA PHE A 124 13.17 -0.97 3.27
C PHE A 124 12.21 -2.10 3.58
N VAL A 125 10.91 -1.79 3.64
CA VAL A 125 9.84 -2.74 3.98
C VAL A 125 8.80 -2.72 2.87
N THR A 126 8.74 -3.78 2.08
CA THR A 126 7.93 -3.81 0.85
C THR A 126 6.98 -5.01 0.81
N ALA A 127 5.90 -4.89 0.03
CA ALA A 127 5.02 -6.01 -0.29
C ALA A 127 5.61 -6.96 -1.35
N ARG A 128 6.74 -6.63 -1.97
CA ARG A 128 7.41 -7.47 -2.97
C ARG A 128 7.74 -8.85 -2.41
N PRO A 129 7.59 -9.92 -3.22
CA PRO A 129 7.95 -11.28 -2.80
C PRO A 129 9.46 -11.48 -2.72
N ASP A 130 9.90 -12.40 -1.87
CA ASP A 130 11.31 -12.72 -1.61
C ASP A 130 12.06 -13.25 -2.84
N ILE A 131 11.36 -13.88 -3.77
CA ILE A 131 11.94 -14.37 -5.02
C ILE A 131 12.64 -13.29 -5.84
N ILE A 132 12.24 -12.01 -5.68
CA ILE A 132 12.87 -10.87 -6.34
C ILE A 132 13.74 -10.02 -5.40
N ALA A 133 14.04 -10.50 -4.19
CA ALA A 133 14.80 -9.76 -3.18
C ALA A 133 16.15 -9.25 -3.70
N SER A 134 16.91 -10.11 -4.38
CA SER A 134 18.24 -9.77 -4.93
C SER A 134 18.15 -8.66 -5.99
N PHE A 135 17.15 -8.72 -6.87
CA PHE A 135 16.90 -7.68 -7.87
C PHE A 135 16.48 -6.37 -7.22
N THR A 136 15.61 -6.44 -6.21
CA THR A 136 15.16 -5.28 -5.45
C THR A 136 16.32 -4.60 -4.73
N GLN A 137 17.17 -5.36 -4.05
CA GLN A 137 18.35 -4.83 -3.36
C GLN A 137 19.36 -4.22 -4.35
N TYR A 138 19.59 -4.87 -5.48
CA TYR A 138 20.44 -4.33 -6.54
C TYR A 138 19.90 -3.00 -7.05
N ASN A 139 18.60 -2.92 -7.35
CA ASN A 139 17.96 -1.70 -7.84
C ASN A 139 18.11 -0.54 -6.82
N LEU A 140 17.81 -0.77 -5.55
CA LEU A 140 17.97 0.25 -4.50
C LEU A 140 19.41 0.78 -4.44
N LYS A 141 20.41 -0.11 -4.51
CA LYS A 141 21.81 0.29 -4.54
C LYS A 141 22.17 1.11 -5.78
N GLN A 142 21.71 0.71 -6.96
CA GLN A 142 21.92 1.46 -8.21
C GLN A 142 21.24 2.83 -8.17
N ALA A 143 20.08 2.93 -7.52
CA ALA A 143 19.37 4.20 -7.29
C ALA A 143 20.07 5.12 -6.29
N GLY A 144 21.08 4.63 -5.54
CA GLY A 144 21.90 5.43 -4.64
C GLY A 144 21.57 5.30 -3.16
N TYR A 145 20.78 4.29 -2.77
CA TYR A 145 20.46 4.01 -1.38
C TYR A 145 21.49 3.07 -0.72
N GLN A 146 21.88 3.38 0.52
CA GLN A 146 22.63 2.44 1.38
C GLN A 146 21.62 1.57 2.13
N VAL A 147 21.51 0.30 1.73
CA VAL A 147 20.52 -0.63 2.29
C VAL A 147 21.06 -1.23 3.59
N SER A 148 20.58 -0.75 4.75
CA SER A 148 20.88 -1.32 6.06
C SER A 148 20.06 -2.58 6.34
N GLY A 149 18.88 -2.71 5.75
CA GLY A 149 18.04 -3.90 5.77
C GLY A 149 16.94 -3.83 4.74
N LEU A 150 16.56 -5.01 4.21
CA LEU A 150 15.49 -5.17 3.25
C LEU A 150 14.55 -6.28 3.74
N TYR A 151 13.28 -5.95 3.90
CA TYR A 151 12.21 -6.87 4.30
C TYR A 151 11.26 -7.06 3.14
N VAL A 152 11.21 -8.26 2.64
CA VAL A 152 10.35 -8.74 1.55
C VAL A 152 9.44 -9.84 2.07
N ARG A 153 8.31 -10.09 1.41
CA ARG A 153 7.34 -11.09 1.83
C ARG A 153 7.76 -12.49 1.36
N ASN A 154 8.03 -13.39 2.30
CA ASN A 154 8.19 -14.81 1.98
C ASN A 154 6.82 -15.44 1.61
N PHE A 155 6.85 -16.71 1.19
CA PHE A 155 5.63 -17.40 0.76
C PHE A 155 4.50 -17.36 1.82
N ILE A 156 4.82 -17.50 3.11
CA ILE A 156 3.83 -17.44 4.19
C ILE A 156 3.32 -16.00 4.37
N ASP A 157 4.20 -15.02 4.25
CA ASP A 157 3.84 -13.61 4.40
C ASP A 157 2.90 -13.11 3.29
N LEU A 158 2.90 -13.75 2.11
CA LEU A 158 1.97 -13.40 1.02
C LEU A 158 0.50 -13.63 1.38
N PHE A 159 0.22 -14.47 2.38
CA PHE A 159 -1.14 -14.72 2.88
C PHE A 159 -1.52 -13.81 4.07
N LYS A 160 -0.60 -13.04 4.61
CA LYS A 160 -0.87 -12.09 5.69
C LYS A 160 -1.39 -10.77 5.17
N ASN A 161 -2.10 -10.05 6.03
CA ASN A 161 -2.42 -8.65 5.77
C ASN A 161 -1.13 -7.83 5.60
N VAL A 162 -1.08 -6.98 4.56
CA VAL A 162 0.13 -6.20 4.23
C VAL A 162 0.49 -5.21 5.34
N ALA A 163 -0.51 -4.56 5.95
CA ALA A 163 -0.28 -3.60 7.03
C ALA A 163 0.29 -4.28 8.28
N ASP A 164 -0.24 -5.46 8.64
CA ASP A 164 0.26 -6.24 9.78
C ASP A 164 1.69 -6.73 9.53
N TYR A 165 1.95 -7.20 8.30
CA TYR A 165 3.31 -7.58 7.89
C TYR A 165 4.27 -6.40 8.05
N LYS A 166 3.96 -5.23 7.43
CA LYS A 166 4.85 -4.06 7.48
C LYS A 166 5.05 -3.54 8.90
N THR A 167 4.02 -3.59 9.72
CA THR A 167 4.12 -3.25 11.16
C THR A 167 5.08 -4.19 11.89
N ALA A 168 4.96 -5.50 11.67
CA ALA A 168 5.84 -6.49 12.30
C ALA A 168 7.33 -6.28 11.92
N GLN A 169 7.61 -5.84 10.68
CA GLN A 169 8.98 -5.54 10.27
C GLN A 169 9.55 -4.29 10.97
N ARG A 170 8.73 -3.24 11.19
CA ARG A 170 9.15 -2.09 12.00
C ARG A 170 9.46 -2.47 13.44
N VAL A 171 8.62 -3.32 14.05
CA VAL A 171 8.92 -3.91 15.37
C VAL A 171 10.26 -4.65 15.38
N ASP A 172 10.60 -5.38 14.31
CA ASP A 172 11.89 -6.08 14.22
C ASP A 172 13.07 -5.09 14.12
N VAL A 173 12.91 -3.98 13.42
CA VAL A 173 13.91 -2.90 13.37
C VAL A 173 14.15 -2.33 14.77
N GLU A 174 13.09 -2.06 15.54
CA GLU A 174 13.21 -1.59 16.93
C GLU A 174 13.87 -2.63 17.84
N ARG A 175 13.56 -3.91 17.68
CA ARG A 175 14.21 -5.02 18.42
C ARG A 175 15.71 -5.12 18.15
N LYS A 176 16.18 -4.66 16.98
CA LYS A 176 17.61 -4.54 16.66
C LYS A 176 18.27 -3.32 17.30
N GLY A 177 17.53 -2.58 18.11
CA GLY A 177 18.01 -1.45 18.88
C GLY A 177 18.00 -0.12 18.12
N TYR A 178 17.23 -0.01 17.04
CA TYR A 178 17.06 1.23 16.30
C TYR A 178 15.87 2.02 16.79
N THR A 179 16.00 3.35 16.82
CA THR A 179 14.88 4.28 16.91
C THR A 179 14.44 4.67 15.51
N ILE A 180 13.22 4.28 15.11
CA ILE A 180 12.67 4.66 13.81
C ILE A 180 12.18 6.10 13.90
N ILE A 181 13.03 7.05 13.46
CA ILE A 181 12.73 8.47 13.51
C ILE A 181 11.70 8.90 12.46
N ALA A 182 11.62 8.19 11.34
CA ALA A 182 10.61 8.42 10.30
C ALA A 182 10.24 7.13 9.59
N ASN A 183 8.98 7.07 9.13
CA ASN A 183 8.47 6.04 8.24
C ASN A 183 7.82 6.73 7.03
N ILE A 184 8.25 6.39 5.82
CA ILE A 184 7.88 7.06 4.56
C ILE A 184 7.31 6.02 3.61
N GLY A 185 6.10 6.26 3.11
CA GLY A 185 5.41 5.37 2.18
C GLY A 185 4.28 6.05 1.45
N ASN A 186 3.82 5.47 0.36
CA ASN A 186 2.70 6.00 -0.41
C ASN A 186 1.36 5.33 -0.09
N SER A 187 1.34 4.11 0.45
CA SER A 187 0.11 3.41 0.85
C SER A 187 -0.22 3.59 2.33
N GLY A 188 -1.51 3.55 2.68
CA GLY A 188 -1.95 3.50 4.07
C GLY A 188 -1.41 2.28 4.83
N THR A 189 -1.16 1.17 4.12
CA THR A 189 -0.57 -0.06 4.70
C THR A 189 0.88 0.13 5.15
N ASP A 190 1.61 1.08 4.58
CA ASP A 190 2.99 1.40 4.95
C ASP A 190 3.07 2.07 6.32
N LEU A 191 2.08 2.90 6.62
CA LEU A 191 2.12 3.86 7.72
C LEU A 191 1.29 3.46 8.93
N SER A 192 0.40 2.47 8.78
CA SER A 192 -0.46 1.97 9.86
C SER A 192 0.34 1.19 10.92
N GLY A 193 -0.24 1.04 12.12
CA GLY A 193 0.31 0.21 13.20
C GLY A 193 1.42 0.86 14.03
N GLY A 194 1.79 2.11 13.78
CA GLY A 194 2.80 2.83 14.56
C GLY A 194 4.25 2.39 14.32
N HIS A 195 5.07 2.40 15.38
CA HIS A 195 6.49 2.04 15.34
C HIS A 195 7.34 2.97 14.46
N ALA A 196 7.09 4.27 14.58
CA ALA A 196 7.92 5.36 14.08
C ALA A 196 7.54 6.66 14.81
N GLU A 197 8.49 7.55 15.04
CA GLU A 197 8.21 8.84 15.68
C GLU A 197 7.33 9.73 14.79
N ARG A 198 7.52 9.66 13.48
CA ARG A 198 6.73 10.41 12.50
C ARG A 198 6.55 9.63 11.20
N THR A 199 5.38 9.81 10.57
CA THR A 199 5.08 9.23 9.27
C THR A 199 4.95 10.33 8.22
N PHE A 200 5.34 10.01 6.96
CA PHE A 200 5.19 10.89 5.81
C PHE A 200 4.52 10.12 4.69
N LYS A 201 3.29 10.51 4.36
CA LYS A 201 2.46 9.88 3.33
C LYS A 201 2.73 10.56 1.99
N LEU A 202 3.33 9.82 1.06
CA LEU A 202 3.43 10.22 -0.34
C LEU A 202 2.09 10.03 -1.06
N PRO A 203 1.86 10.71 -2.19
CA PRO A 203 0.63 10.56 -2.94
C PRO A 203 0.51 9.17 -3.56
N ASP A 204 -0.68 8.58 -3.48
CA ASP A 204 -1.05 7.31 -4.12
C ASP A 204 -2.24 7.45 -5.08
N TYR A 205 -2.86 8.64 -5.13
CA TYR A 205 -4.00 8.98 -5.98
C TYR A 205 -5.12 7.95 -5.89
N ASP A 206 -5.60 7.74 -4.65
CA ASP A 206 -6.68 6.77 -4.32
C ASP A 206 -6.33 5.34 -4.76
N GLY A 207 -5.07 4.94 -4.59
CA GLY A 207 -4.58 3.60 -4.87
C GLY A 207 -4.16 3.36 -6.33
N GLN A 208 -4.10 4.40 -7.17
CA GLN A 208 -3.62 4.26 -8.55
C GLN A 208 -2.11 3.95 -8.62
N LEU A 209 -1.36 4.29 -7.59
CA LEU A 209 0.08 4.06 -7.46
C LEU A 209 0.41 3.15 -6.27
N SER A 210 -0.33 2.06 -6.04
CA SER A 210 -0.11 1.18 -4.88
C SER A 210 0.10 -0.28 -5.27
#